data_798d57acdd74a4aa09a7f0a7b953b69d
#
_entry.id   798d57acdd74a4aa09a7f0a7b953b69d
#
_cell.length_a   1.000
_cell.length_b   1.000
_cell.length_c   1.000
_cell.angle_alpha   90.00
_cell.angle_beta   90.00
_cell.angle_gamma   90.00
#
_symmetry.space_group_name_H-M   'P 1'
#
loop_
_entity.id
_entity.type
_entity.pdbx_description
1 polymer ?
#
loop_
_entity_poly.entity_id
_entity_poly.type
_entity_poly.pdbx_seq_one_letter_code
_entity_poly.pdbx_strand_id
1 'polypeptide(L)'
;MGAYIPPEWPAGVHQPGSEDFESTAVGWLLDVVPPDYRLHGVLRRYPVALATMARYHAKACVEGARQGYRTARTELGSALPPHAVDTVLAAYRKEGARLAAIASAVDLVERALRGEVFTPEMGFAESGFTGPEANEQRASARDGATAARARETGAAGTRGTAGARRRAVS
;
A
#
# COMPACT_ATOMS: atom_id res chain seq x y z
N MET A 1 -26.64 17.85 13.94
CA MET A 1 -25.42 17.08 14.27
C MET A 1 -24.56 17.03 13.01
N GLY A 2 -23.32 17.54 13.05
CA GLY A 2 -22.42 17.50 11.89
C GLY A 2 -22.02 16.05 11.58
N ALA A 3 -21.97 15.71 10.29
CA ALA A 3 -21.45 14.41 9.87
C ALA A 3 -19.96 14.29 10.26
N TYR A 4 -19.53 13.10 10.69
CA TYR A 4 -18.11 12.84 10.94
C TYR A 4 -17.33 12.92 9.64
N ILE A 5 -16.20 13.60 9.66
CA ILE A 5 -15.29 13.71 8.51
C ILE A 5 -14.00 12.97 8.86
N PRO A 6 -13.59 11.99 8.02
CA PRO A 6 -12.31 11.32 8.18
C PRO A 6 -11.12 12.30 8.15
N PRO A 7 -10.02 12.04 8.87
CA PRO A 7 -8.86 12.95 8.93
C PRO A 7 -8.16 13.13 7.58
N GLU A 8 -8.30 12.18 6.66
CA GLU A 8 -7.72 12.23 5.30
C GLU A 8 -8.66 12.88 4.27
N TRP A 9 -9.74 13.53 4.72
CA TRP A 9 -10.67 14.23 3.84
C TRP A 9 -9.98 15.37 3.10
N PRO A 10 -10.14 15.50 1.77
CA PRO A 10 -9.42 16.51 1.02
C PRO A 10 -9.88 17.92 1.36
N ALA A 11 -8.91 18.80 1.63
CA ALA A 11 -9.18 20.23 1.82
C ALA A 11 -9.76 20.82 0.51
N GLY A 12 -10.87 21.49 0.57
CA GLY A 12 -11.54 22.06 -0.61
C GLY A 12 -12.71 21.23 -1.14
N VAL A 13 -12.95 20.05 -0.58
CA VAL A 13 -14.20 19.30 -0.80
C VAL A 13 -15.10 19.50 0.42
N HIS A 14 -16.29 20.02 0.21
CA HIS A 14 -17.28 20.23 1.26
C HIS A 14 -17.74 18.89 1.86
N GLN A 15 -18.34 18.94 3.05
CA GLN A 15 -18.79 17.74 3.76
C GLN A 15 -19.91 17.03 2.99
N PRO A 16 -19.95 15.69 3.04
CA PRO A 16 -21.08 14.92 2.51
C PRO A 16 -22.40 15.40 3.12
N GLY A 17 -23.41 15.59 2.25
CA GLY A 17 -24.71 16.11 2.66
C GLY A 17 -24.84 17.64 2.69
N SER A 18 -23.78 18.41 2.43
CA SER A 18 -23.89 19.83 2.15
C SER A 18 -24.36 20.07 0.70
N GLU A 19 -24.97 21.23 0.46
CA GLU A 19 -25.46 21.63 -0.87
C GLU A 19 -24.33 21.66 -1.91
N ASP A 20 -23.14 22.10 -1.50
CA ASP A 20 -21.98 22.24 -2.39
C ASP A 20 -21.08 20.99 -2.45
N PHE A 21 -21.42 19.90 -1.77
CA PHE A 21 -20.58 18.72 -1.71
C PHE A 21 -20.26 18.17 -3.12
N GLU A 22 -21.28 17.92 -3.92
CA GLU A 22 -21.10 17.30 -5.24
C GLU A 22 -20.31 18.20 -6.19
N SER A 23 -20.57 19.51 -6.19
CA SER A 23 -19.89 20.47 -7.06
C SER A 23 -18.41 20.61 -6.70
N THR A 24 -18.08 20.69 -5.41
CA THR A 24 -16.70 20.78 -4.94
C THR A 24 -15.96 19.46 -5.12
N ALA A 25 -16.61 18.32 -4.94
CA ALA A 25 -16.04 17.00 -5.22
C ALA A 25 -15.68 16.83 -6.70
N VAL A 26 -16.58 17.22 -7.63
CA VAL A 26 -16.32 17.19 -9.07
C VAL A 26 -15.14 18.09 -9.44
N GLY A 27 -15.10 19.32 -8.92
CA GLY A 27 -13.98 20.24 -9.16
C GLY A 27 -12.64 19.64 -8.73
N TRP A 28 -12.59 19.15 -7.50
CA TRP A 28 -11.39 18.54 -6.93
C TRP A 28 -10.95 17.27 -7.70
N LEU A 29 -11.90 16.36 -8.04
CA LEU A 29 -11.59 15.16 -8.81
C LEU A 29 -11.02 15.47 -10.20
N LEU A 30 -11.52 16.53 -10.87
CA LEU A 30 -10.99 17.00 -12.14
C LEU A 30 -9.57 17.60 -12.03
N ASP A 31 -9.14 18.03 -10.84
CA ASP A 31 -7.76 18.46 -10.60
C ASP A 31 -6.80 17.27 -10.32
N VAL A 32 -7.35 16.13 -9.91
CA VAL A 32 -6.59 14.90 -9.67
C VAL A 32 -6.31 14.14 -10.96
N VAL A 33 -7.22 14.17 -11.94
CA VAL A 33 -7.10 13.44 -13.21
C VAL A 33 -6.43 14.30 -14.29
N PRO A 34 -5.96 13.70 -15.41
CA PRO A 34 -5.44 14.45 -16.54
C PRO A 34 -6.43 15.49 -17.05
N PRO A 35 -5.94 16.67 -17.50
CA PRO A 35 -6.79 17.78 -17.94
C PRO A 35 -7.80 17.41 -19.04
N ASP A 36 -7.47 16.43 -19.88
CA ASP A 36 -8.33 15.96 -20.98
C ASP A 36 -9.67 15.40 -20.50
N TYR A 37 -9.74 14.93 -19.23
CA TYR A 37 -11.00 14.45 -18.65
C TYR A 37 -12.06 15.54 -18.55
N ARG A 38 -11.65 16.81 -18.50
CA ARG A 38 -12.55 17.98 -18.49
C ARG A 38 -13.33 18.13 -19.79
N LEU A 39 -12.85 17.54 -20.91
CA LEU A 39 -13.50 17.55 -22.20
C LEU A 39 -14.75 16.63 -22.24
N HIS A 40 -14.84 15.69 -21.31
CA HIS A 40 -15.95 14.73 -21.27
C HIS A 40 -17.07 15.21 -20.36
N GLY A 41 -18.08 15.88 -20.93
CA GLY A 41 -19.23 16.41 -20.18
C GLY A 41 -19.99 15.34 -19.36
N VAL A 42 -19.93 14.07 -19.78
CA VAL A 42 -20.50 12.94 -19.07
C VAL A 42 -19.90 12.76 -17.66
N LEU A 43 -18.62 13.04 -17.49
CA LEU A 43 -17.93 12.90 -16.19
C LEU A 43 -18.39 13.95 -15.17
N ARG A 44 -18.73 15.16 -15.64
CA ARG A 44 -19.31 16.20 -14.79
C ARG A 44 -20.76 15.88 -14.42
N ARG A 45 -21.49 15.23 -15.32
CA ARG A 45 -22.89 14.86 -15.10
C ARG A 45 -23.04 13.66 -14.17
N TYR A 46 -22.03 12.80 -14.11
CA TYR A 46 -22.03 11.57 -13.29
C TYR A 46 -20.79 11.54 -12.39
N PRO A 47 -20.81 12.23 -11.24
CA PRO A 47 -19.65 12.34 -10.34
C PRO A 47 -19.07 11.02 -9.87
N VAL A 48 -19.92 10.01 -9.66
CA VAL A 48 -19.45 8.66 -9.29
C VAL A 48 -18.59 8.03 -10.39
N ALA A 49 -18.93 8.26 -11.67
CA ALA A 49 -18.11 7.77 -12.79
C ALA A 49 -16.75 8.47 -12.82
N LEU A 50 -16.72 9.80 -12.61
CA LEU A 50 -15.48 10.57 -12.49
C LEU A 50 -14.63 10.07 -11.31
N ALA A 51 -15.23 9.85 -10.13
CA ALA A 51 -14.53 9.37 -8.96
C ALA A 51 -13.94 7.96 -9.18
N THR A 52 -14.68 7.06 -9.83
CA THR A 52 -14.18 5.73 -10.20
C THR A 52 -12.97 5.82 -11.14
N MET A 53 -13.02 6.69 -12.15
CA MET A 53 -11.89 6.91 -13.06
C MET A 53 -10.69 7.55 -12.34
N ALA A 54 -10.92 8.54 -11.48
CA ALA A 54 -9.90 9.18 -10.66
C ALA A 54 -9.22 8.17 -9.73
N ARG A 55 -9.97 7.25 -9.14
CA ARG A 55 -9.44 6.18 -8.29
C ARG A 55 -8.49 5.25 -9.06
N TYR A 56 -8.86 4.81 -10.26
CA TYR A 56 -7.97 4.00 -11.09
C TYR A 56 -6.74 4.77 -11.53
N HIS A 57 -6.89 6.04 -11.92
CA HIS A 57 -5.77 6.90 -12.29
C HIS A 57 -4.79 7.07 -11.10
N ALA A 58 -5.28 7.44 -9.92
CA ALA A 58 -4.47 7.63 -8.74
C ALA A 58 -3.71 6.35 -8.35
N LYS A 59 -4.37 5.17 -8.37
CA LYS A 59 -3.73 3.88 -8.12
C LYS A 59 -2.64 3.55 -9.12
N ALA A 60 -2.86 3.83 -10.41
CA ALA A 60 -1.84 3.63 -11.44
C ALA A 60 -0.62 4.55 -11.24
N CYS A 61 -0.85 5.81 -10.85
CA CYS A 61 0.23 6.75 -10.52
C CYS A 61 1.05 6.30 -9.31
N VAL A 62 0.40 5.78 -8.25
CA VAL A 62 1.10 5.22 -7.08
C VAL A 62 1.98 4.03 -7.49
N GLU A 63 1.45 3.11 -8.30
CA GLU A 63 2.23 1.96 -8.75
C GLU A 63 3.37 2.37 -9.69
N GLY A 64 3.14 3.34 -10.58
CA GLY A 64 4.20 3.92 -11.40
C GLY A 64 5.35 4.52 -10.58
N ALA A 65 5.02 5.27 -9.52
CA ALA A 65 6.03 5.84 -8.61
C ALA A 65 6.80 4.74 -7.86
N ARG A 66 6.12 3.67 -7.41
CA ARG A 66 6.75 2.50 -6.78
C ARG A 66 7.69 1.76 -7.73
N GLN A 67 7.24 1.56 -8.96
CA GLN A 67 8.05 0.90 -9.98
C GLN A 67 9.27 1.74 -10.32
N GLY A 68 9.10 3.05 -10.60
CA GLY A 68 10.21 3.96 -10.86
C GLY A 68 11.23 3.98 -9.74
N TYR A 69 10.79 3.99 -8.47
CA TYR A 69 11.70 3.89 -7.33
C TYR A 69 12.52 2.59 -7.34
N ARG A 70 11.90 1.45 -7.66
CA ARG A 70 12.58 0.14 -7.69
C ARG A 70 13.61 0.04 -8.81
N THR A 71 13.34 0.62 -9.98
CA THR A 71 14.16 0.45 -11.18
C THR A 71 15.13 1.59 -11.42
N ALA A 72 14.97 2.76 -10.79
CA ALA A 72 15.75 3.97 -11.06
C ALA A 72 17.27 3.76 -10.98
N ARG A 73 17.78 2.97 -10.03
CA ARG A 73 19.24 2.71 -9.93
C ARG A 73 19.77 1.95 -11.13
N THR A 74 19.00 0.98 -11.62
CA THR A 74 19.40 0.16 -12.78
C THR A 74 19.26 0.94 -14.09
N GLU A 75 18.14 1.66 -14.24
CA GLU A 75 17.82 2.35 -15.49
C GLU A 75 18.63 3.64 -15.67
N LEU A 76 18.89 4.38 -14.58
CA LEU A 76 19.54 5.68 -14.63
C LEU A 76 21.03 5.64 -14.25
N GLY A 77 21.51 4.54 -13.66
CA GLY A 77 22.88 4.44 -13.12
C GLY A 77 23.98 4.59 -14.18
N SER A 78 23.70 4.29 -15.45
CA SER A 78 24.63 4.51 -16.56
C SER A 78 24.55 5.92 -17.15
N ALA A 79 23.44 6.63 -16.96
CA ALA A 79 23.19 7.95 -17.54
C ALA A 79 23.44 9.11 -16.57
N LEU A 80 23.39 8.85 -15.26
CA LEU A 80 23.48 9.88 -14.23
C LEU A 80 24.58 9.56 -13.21
N PRO A 81 25.23 10.60 -12.63
CA PRO A 81 26.15 10.39 -11.54
C PRO A 81 25.41 9.90 -10.26
N PRO A 82 26.07 9.15 -9.37
CA PRO A 82 25.44 8.50 -8.21
C PRO A 82 24.61 9.45 -7.34
N HIS A 83 25.11 10.68 -7.07
CA HIS A 83 24.37 11.66 -6.26
C HIS A 83 23.07 12.12 -6.91
N ALA A 84 23.01 12.18 -8.25
CA ALA A 84 21.79 12.54 -8.97
C ALA A 84 20.77 11.40 -8.92
N VAL A 85 21.21 10.14 -9.01
CA VAL A 85 20.33 8.97 -8.82
C VAL A 85 19.71 8.98 -7.42
N ASP A 86 20.48 9.29 -6.39
CA ASP A 86 19.96 9.40 -5.01
C ASP A 86 18.94 10.53 -4.87
N THR A 87 19.13 11.66 -5.56
CA THR A 87 18.17 12.76 -5.61
C THR A 87 16.87 12.32 -6.30
N VAL A 88 16.96 11.60 -7.41
CA VAL A 88 15.80 11.04 -8.12
C VAL A 88 15.03 10.05 -7.23
N LEU A 89 15.72 9.18 -6.50
CA LEU A 89 15.09 8.25 -5.56
C LEU A 89 14.36 9.00 -4.43
N ALA A 90 14.93 10.09 -3.91
CA ALA A 90 14.26 10.93 -2.94
C ALA A 90 13.00 11.59 -3.51
N ALA A 91 13.04 12.04 -4.78
CA ALA A 91 11.87 12.58 -5.47
C ALA A 91 10.77 11.53 -5.64
N TYR A 92 11.09 10.30 -6.07
CA TYR A 92 10.12 9.20 -6.17
C TYR A 92 9.46 8.89 -4.82
N ARG A 93 10.21 8.87 -3.71
CA ARG A 93 9.64 8.66 -2.37
C ARG A 93 8.66 9.75 -1.98
N LYS A 94 9.04 11.02 -2.17
CA LYS A 94 8.21 12.17 -1.85
C LYS A 94 6.92 12.18 -2.69
N GLU A 95 7.06 11.97 -4.00
CA GLU A 95 5.93 11.96 -4.92
C GLU A 95 5.03 10.73 -4.67
N GLY A 96 5.61 9.56 -4.43
CA GLY A 96 4.86 8.35 -4.08
C GLY A 96 4.02 8.52 -2.81
N ALA A 97 4.54 9.18 -1.78
CA ALA A 97 3.78 9.50 -0.57
C ALA A 97 2.62 10.46 -0.86
N ARG A 98 2.86 11.51 -1.67
CA ARG A 98 1.83 12.45 -2.09
C ARG A 98 0.72 11.76 -2.89
N LEU A 99 1.07 10.91 -3.83
CA LEU A 99 0.13 10.16 -4.65
C LEU A 99 -0.68 9.16 -3.82
N ALA A 100 -0.07 8.51 -2.83
CA ALA A 100 -0.78 7.62 -1.92
C ALA A 100 -1.83 8.37 -1.10
N ALA A 101 -1.50 9.55 -0.57
CA ALA A 101 -2.47 10.40 0.14
C ALA A 101 -3.64 10.83 -0.77
N ILE A 102 -3.35 11.20 -2.02
CA ILE A 102 -4.39 11.51 -3.01
C ILE A 102 -5.28 10.29 -3.28
N ALA A 103 -4.69 9.10 -3.44
CA ALA A 103 -5.46 7.88 -3.69
C ALA A 103 -6.40 7.55 -2.52
N SER A 104 -5.97 7.72 -1.27
CA SER A 104 -6.83 7.58 -0.08
C SER A 104 -7.96 8.61 -0.09
N ALA A 105 -7.65 9.87 -0.38
CA ALA A 105 -8.66 10.93 -0.45
C ALA A 105 -9.71 10.70 -1.55
N VAL A 106 -9.28 10.23 -2.74
CA VAL A 106 -10.19 9.86 -3.84
C VAL A 106 -11.13 8.71 -3.43
N ASP A 107 -10.62 7.71 -2.72
CA ASP A 107 -11.45 6.61 -2.22
C ASP A 107 -12.52 7.10 -1.24
N LEU A 108 -12.17 8.00 -0.32
CA LEU A 108 -13.14 8.62 0.60
C LEU A 108 -14.21 9.41 -0.14
N VAL A 109 -13.82 10.24 -1.12
CA VAL A 109 -14.77 11.03 -1.92
C VAL A 109 -15.68 10.13 -2.75
N GLU A 110 -15.16 9.05 -3.37
CA GLU A 110 -15.98 8.08 -4.12
C GLU A 110 -17.01 7.41 -3.21
N ARG A 111 -16.61 6.97 -2.01
CA ARG A 111 -17.51 6.35 -1.03
C ARG A 111 -18.62 7.32 -0.60
N ALA A 112 -18.27 8.58 -0.33
CA ALA A 112 -19.24 9.63 -0.01
C ALA A 112 -20.22 9.90 -1.16
N LEU A 113 -19.73 9.98 -2.40
CA LEU A 113 -20.59 10.15 -3.60
C LEU A 113 -21.52 8.96 -3.83
N ARG A 114 -21.18 7.76 -3.32
CA ARG A 114 -22.04 6.58 -3.30
C ARG A 114 -23.03 6.56 -2.14
N GLY A 115 -23.02 7.60 -1.29
CA GLY A 115 -23.94 7.75 -0.15
C GLY A 115 -23.46 7.06 1.14
N GLU A 116 -22.18 6.70 1.23
CA GLU A 116 -21.62 6.13 2.46
C GLU A 116 -21.54 7.21 3.55
N VAL A 117 -22.02 6.86 4.75
CA VAL A 117 -21.94 7.69 5.95
C VAL A 117 -20.72 7.24 6.75
N PHE A 118 -19.79 8.16 6.98
CA PHE A 118 -18.62 7.88 7.81
C PHE A 118 -18.99 7.96 9.29
N THR A 119 -18.53 6.98 10.05
CA THR A 119 -18.59 6.97 11.51
C THR A 119 -17.18 7.02 12.07
N PRO A 120 -16.93 7.74 13.19
CA PRO A 120 -15.64 7.63 13.86
C PRO A 120 -15.43 6.16 14.23
N GLU A 121 -14.34 5.57 13.75
CA GLU A 121 -13.90 4.30 14.34
C GLU A 121 -13.57 4.61 15.80
N MET A 122 -14.49 4.24 16.70
CA MET A 122 -14.13 4.11 18.10
C MET A 122 -13.17 2.92 18.13
N GLY A 123 -11.89 3.23 18.07
CA GLY A 123 -10.83 2.29 18.36
C GLY A 123 -11.03 1.80 19.79
N PHE A 124 -11.89 0.81 19.94
CA PHE A 124 -11.67 -0.15 20.98
C PHE A 124 -10.37 -0.85 20.57
N ALA A 125 -9.23 -0.26 20.97
CA ALA A 125 -8.09 -1.10 21.25
C ALA A 125 -8.67 -2.15 22.20
N GLU A 126 -9.00 -3.33 21.69
CA GLU A 126 -8.94 -4.52 22.49
C GLU A 126 -7.50 -4.56 22.97
N SER A 127 -7.24 -3.83 24.06
CA SER A 127 -6.19 -4.17 24.98
C SER A 127 -6.51 -5.59 25.37
N GLY A 128 -6.02 -6.53 24.56
CA GLY A 128 -5.87 -7.90 24.99
C GLY A 128 -4.99 -7.83 26.23
N PHE A 129 -5.61 -7.59 27.38
CA PHE A 129 -5.05 -7.91 28.66
C PHE A 129 -4.93 -9.43 28.68
N THR A 130 -3.91 -9.94 28.01
CA THR A 130 -3.38 -11.27 28.22
C THR A 130 -2.72 -11.20 29.59
N GLY A 131 -3.49 -11.59 30.61
CA GLY A 131 -2.96 -11.78 31.94
C GLY A 131 -1.69 -12.67 31.92
N PRO A 132 -0.83 -12.58 32.92
CA PRO A 132 0.46 -13.26 32.96
C PRO A 132 0.41 -14.79 32.77
N GLU A 133 -0.74 -15.42 32.94
CA GLU A 133 -0.93 -16.86 32.78
C GLU A 133 -0.84 -17.41 31.36
N ALA A 134 -1.11 -16.56 30.32
CA ALA A 134 -1.02 -17.01 28.92
C ALA A 134 0.43 -17.12 28.41
N ASN A 135 1.39 -16.53 29.09
CA ASN A 135 2.80 -16.56 28.70
C ASN A 135 3.53 -17.81 29.19
N GLU A 136 3.13 -18.40 30.32
CA GLU A 136 3.73 -19.64 30.84
C GLU A 136 3.37 -20.85 29.98
N GLN A 137 2.16 -20.93 29.45
CA GLN A 137 1.75 -22.05 28.57
C GLN A 137 2.46 -22.03 27.22
N ARG A 138 2.85 -20.86 26.69
CA ARG A 138 3.63 -20.75 25.44
C ARG A 138 5.11 -21.06 25.63
N ALA A 139 5.68 -20.80 26.78
CA ALA A 139 7.07 -21.17 27.10
C ALA A 139 7.21 -22.68 27.25
N SER A 140 6.30 -23.35 27.92
CA SER A 140 6.28 -24.81 28.09
C SER A 140 6.10 -25.60 26.79
N ALA A 141 5.33 -25.05 25.86
CA ALA A 141 5.13 -25.67 24.53
C ALA A 141 6.37 -25.53 23.58
N ARG A 142 7.21 -24.52 23.78
CA ARG A 142 8.43 -24.33 23.00
C ARG A 142 9.56 -25.25 23.44
N ASP A 143 9.69 -25.53 24.72
CA ASP A 143 10.72 -26.47 25.25
C ASP A 143 10.44 -27.92 24.85
N GLY A 144 9.16 -28.34 24.77
CA GLY A 144 8.80 -29.66 24.28
C GLY A 144 9.10 -29.91 22.77
N ALA A 145 8.96 -28.88 21.94
CA ALA A 145 9.21 -29.00 20.51
C ALA A 145 10.70 -29.05 20.17
N THR A 146 11.55 -28.41 20.96
CA THR A 146 13.00 -28.39 20.74
C THR A 146 13.66 -29.71 21.14
N ALA A 147 13.14 -30.39 22.18
CA ALA A 147 13.63 -31.69 22.61
C ALA A 147 13.26 -32.84 21.67
N ALA A 148 12.13 -32.75 20.97
CA ALA A 148 11.73 -33.75 19.96
C ALA A 148 12.57 -33.67 18.69
N ARG A 149 12.97 -32.47 18.26
CA ARG A 149 13.74 -32.23 17.02
C ARG A 149 15.22 -32.65 17.16
N ALA A 150 15.76 -32.64 18.37
CA ALA A 150 17.15 -33.06 18.64
C ALA A 150 17.33 -34.59 18.61
N ARG A 151 16.28 -35.37 18.71
CA ARG A 151 16.35 -36.86 18.67
C ARG A 151 16.25 -37.43 17.24
N GLU A 152 15.71 -36.69 16.28
CA GLU A 152 15.60 -37.16 14.87
C GLU A 152 16.84 -36.88 14.01
N THR A 153 17.73 -35.97 14.43
CA THR A 153 18.95 -35.65 13.64
C THR A 153 20.18 -36.51 13.99
N GLY A 154 20.07 -37.45 14.94
CA GLY A 154 21.19 -38.29 15.40
C GLY A 154 21.32 -39.66 14.74
N ALA A 155 20.46 -40.04 13.79
CA ALA A 155 20.41 -41.40 13.29
C ALA A 155 20.64 -41.58 11.76
N ALA A 156 21.37 -40.70 11.10
CA ALA A 156 21.73 -40.86 9.66
C ALA A 156 23.15 -40.40 9.39
N GLY A 157 24.10 -41.18 9.82
CA GLY A 157 25.51 -40.99 9.52
C GLY A 157 26.29 -42.28 9.59
N THR A 158 26.27 -43.13 8.56
CA THR A 158 27.36 -44.05 8.17
C THR A 158 26.89 -44.95 7.04
N ARG A 159 27.52 -44.78 5.92
CA ARG A 159 27.87 -45.72 4.82
C ARG A 159 27.85 -44.94 3.50
N GLY A 160 28.86 -44.91 2.65
CA GLY A 160 30.03 -45.72 2.44
C GLY A 160 30.75 -45.14 1.22
N THR A 161 32.03 -45.26 1.27
CA THR A 161 33.03 -44.99 0.24
C THR A 161 32.89 -45.82 -0.99
N ALA A 162 33.40 -45.33 -2.10
CA ALA A 162 34.01 -45.98 -3.28
C ALA A 162 33.36 -45.47 -4.57
N GLY A 163 34.12 -44.89 -5.47
CA GLY A 163 35.06 -45.35 -6.32
C GLY A 163 34.99 -44.73 -7.70
N ALA A 164 36.16 -44.45 -8.26
CA ALA A 164 36.53 -44.52 -9.68
C ALA A 164 36.27 -43.29 -10.59
N ARG A 165 37.29 -42.43 -10.82
CA ARG A 165 38.28 -42.48 -11.92
C ARG A 165 37.75 -42.30 -13.37
N ARG A 166 38.43 -41.32 -14.03
CA ARG A 166 38.80 -41.23 -15.47
C ARG A 166 37.72 -40.69 -16.43
N ARG A 167 38.00 -39.82 -17.38
CA ARG A 167 39.07 -39.39 -18.30
C ARG A 167 38.59 -38.12 -18.95
N ALA A 168 39.33 -37.06 -19.14
CA ALA A 168 40.28 -36.67 -20.18
C ALA A 168 39.81 -36.79 -21.66
N VAL A 169 40.15 -35.69 -22.41
CA VAL A 169 40.33 -35.58 -23.89
C VAL A 169 39.12 -34.93 -24.59
N SER A 170 39.24 -33.82 -25.11
CA SER A 170 39.88 -33.03 -26.16
C SER A 170 39.25 -31.68 -26.22
#